data_6b669ddd92553ecd84632616d723843f
#
_entry.id   6b669ddd92553ecd84632616d723843f
#
_cell.length_a   1.000
_cell.length_b   1.000
_cell.length_c   1.000
_cell.angle_alpha   90.00
_cell.angle_beta   90.00
_cell.angle_gamma   90.00
#
_symmetry.space_group_name_H-M   'P 1'
#
loop_
_entity.id
_entity.type
_entity.pdbx_description
1 polymer ?
#
loop_
_entity_poly.entity_id
_entity_poly.type
_entity_poly.pdbx_seq_one_letter_code
_entity_poly.pdbx_strand_id
1 'polypeptide(L)'
;MNHKMMEEELEKLGFKVIDVIDHFPNHLYHIYAVYRNNYALSICQGEGLHSGFGTFEVALGGYDNNEFHLIYKGKWKDDVLGWQTFEDVIELAKSVKRFKTIKGVK
;
A
#
# COMPACT_ATOMS: atom_id res chain seq x y z
N MET A 1 -13.05 10.51 -5.38
CA MET A 1 -11.94 9.71 -5.93
C MET A 1 -12.35 8.25 -5.91
N ASN A 2 -12.07 7.50 -6.95
CA ASN A 2 -12.40 6.09 -6.95
C ASN A 2 -11.11 5.25 -6.84
N HIS A 3 -11.29 3.98 -6.47
CA HIS A 3 -10.17 3.06 -6.25
C HIS A 3 -9.37 2.80 -7.52
N LYS A 4 -10.04 2.83 -8.67
CA LYS A 4 -9.36 2.63 -9.94
C LYS A 4 -8.34 3.72 -10.22
N MET A 5 -8.63 4.96 -9.86
CA MET A 5 -7.67 6.07 -10.01
C MET A 5 -6.42 5.81 -9.16
N MET A 6 -6.60 5.29 -7.94
CA MET A 6 -5.48 4.92 -7.09
C MET A 6 -4.60 3.89 -7.77
N GLU A 7 -5.21 2.83 -8.29
CA GLU A 7 -4.48 1.76 -8.95
C GLU A 7 -3.74 2.26 -10.18
N GLU A 8 -4.40 3.09 -11.00
CA GLU A 8 -3.79 3.64 -12.21
C GLU A 8 -2.59 4.54 -11.89
N GLU A 9 -2.71 5.36 -10.85
CA GLU A 9 -1.61 6.24 -10.46
C GLU A 9 -0.42 5.45 -9.91
N LEU A 10 -0.67 4.39 -9.17
CA LEU A 10 0.39 3.50 -8.70
C LEU A 10 1.09 2.81 -9.86
N GLU A 11 0.32 2.36 -10.85
CA GLU A 11 0.88 1.72 -12.04
C GLU A 11 1.72 2.70 -12.85
N LYS A 12 1.28 3.96 -12.96
CA LYS A 12 2.08 5.00 -13.63
C LYS A 12 3.41 5.23 -12.94
N LEU A 13 3.46 5.04 -11.62
CA LEU A 13 4.70 5.16 -10.86
C LEU A 13 5.60 3.92 -11.00
N GLY A 14 5.12 2.87 -11.63
CA GLY A 14 5.89 1.66 -11.86
C GLY A 14 5.58 0.53 -10.88
N PHE A 15 4.56 0.69 -10.05
CA PHE A 15 4.13 -0.38 -9.13
C PHE A 15 3.27 -1.38 -9.87
N LYS A 16 3.38 -2.64 -9.44
CA LYS A 16 2.47 -3.68 -9.88
C LYS A 16 1.39 -3.82 -8.82
N VAL A 17 0.15 -3.58 -9.19
CA VAL A 17 -0.99 -3.72 -8.28
C VAL A 17 -1.50 -5.14 -8.37
N ILE A 18 -1.55 -5.82 -7.23
CA ILE A 18 -1.95 -7.23 -7.16
C ILE A 18 -2.92 -7.47 -6.01
N ASP A 19 -3.59 -8.61 -6.06
CA ASP A 19 -4.48 -9.10 -5.01
C ASP A 19 -5.54 -8.07 -4.63
N VAL A 20 -6.18 -7.49 -5.65
CA VAL A 20 -7.21 -6.48 -5.43
C VAL A 20 -8.43 -7.13 -4.79
N ILE A 21 -8.84 -6.58 -3.66
CA ILE A 21 -10.08 -6.95 -2.98
C ILE A 21 -10.94 -5.68 -2.90
N ASP A 22 -12.13 -5.75 -3.48
CA ASP A 22 -13.05 -4.63 -3.45
C ASP A 22 -14.44 -5.19 -3.19
N HIS A 23 -14.80 -5.27 -1.92
CA HIS A 23 -16.01 -5.95 -1.45
C HIS A 23 -17.12 -5.00 -1.07
N PHE A 24 -18.28 -5.24 -1.63
CA PHE A 24 -19.52 -4.64 -1.23
C PHE A 24 -20.41 -5.74 -0.64
N PRO A 25 -21.15 -5.53 0.46
CA PRO A 25 -21.47 -4.24 1.10
C PRO A 25 -20.53 -3.81 2.21
N ASN A 26 -19.52 -4.59 2.55
CA ASN A 26 -18.63 -4.26 3.67
C ASN A 26 -17.69 -3.10 3.37
N HIS A 27 -17.73 -2.58 2.15
CA HIS A 27 -16.90 -1.45 1.70
C HIS A 27 -15.41 -1.68 1.97
N LEU A 28 -14.98 -2.94 1.96
CA LEU A 28 -13.58 -3.28 2.16
C LEU A 28 -12.83 -3.19 0.85
N TYR A 29 -11.79 -2.40 0.85
CA TYR A 29 -10.87 -2.29 -0.29
C TYR A 29 -9.46 -2.58 0.21
N HIS A 30 -8.74 -3.42 -0.52
CA HIS A 30 -7.37 -3.75 -0.19
C HIS A 30 -6.60 -4.09 -1.46
N ILE A 31 -5.42 -3.51 -1.60
CA ILE A 31 -4.50 -3.85 -2.67
C ILE A 31 -3.09 -3.95 -2.10
N TYR A 32 -2.24 -4.68 -2.82
CA TYR A 32 -0.80 -4.61 -2.64
C TYR A 32 -0.22 -3.94 -3.87
N ALA A 33 0.62 -2.93 -3.66
CA ALA A 33 1.36 -2.27 -4.73
C ALA A 33 2.83 -2.63 -4.55
N VAL A 34 3.36 -3.42 -5.48
CA VAL A 34 4.72 -3.98 -5.37
C VAL A 34 5.63 -3.26 -6.36
N TYR A 35 6.78 -2.81 -5.87
CA TYR A 35 7.77 -2.16 -6.72
C TYR A 35 8.92 -3.13 -7.03
N ARG A 36 9.68 -2.82 -8.08
CA ARG A 36 10.79 -3.68 -8.52
C ARG A 36 11.92 -3.82 -7.51
N ASN A 37 11.96 -2.96 -6.47
CA ASN A 37 12.93 -3.07 -5.39
C ASN A 37 12.47 -4.06 -4.29
N ASN A 38 11.39 -4.79 -4.54
CA ASN A 38 10.76 -5.76 -3.66
C ASN A 38 10.06 -5.16 -2.43
N TYR A 39 10.03 -3.85 -2.30
CA TYR A 39 9.16 -3.20 -1.33
C TYR A 39 7.74 -3.19 -1.85
N ALA A 40 6.80 -3.23 -0.94
CA ALA A 40 5.38 -3.20 -1.26
C ALA A 40 4.62 -2.34 -0.27
N LEU A 41 3.51 -1.79 -0.72
CA LEU A 41 2.56 -1.09 0.13
C LEU A 41 1.29 -1.93 0.20
N SER A 42 0.79 -2.13 1.42
CA SER A 42 -0.54 -2.66 1.64
C SER A 42 -1.46 -1.46 1.85
N ILE A 43 -2.44 -1.29 1.00
CA ILE A 43 -3.33 -0.12 1.02
C ILE A 43 -4.75 -0.60 1.24
N CYS A 44 -5.34 -0.18 2.36
CA CYS A 44 -6.67 -0.63 2.77
C CYS A 44 -7.60 0.55 3.03
N GLN A 45 -8.88 0.32 2.80
CA GLN A 45 -9.93 1.26 3.17
C GLN A 45 -11.17 0.46 3.55
N GLY A 46 -11.84 0.83 4.64
CA GLY A 46 -13.06 0.13 5.04
C GLY A 46 -13.50 0.49 6.43
N GLU A 47 -14.72 0.07 6.78
CA GLU A 47 -15.25 0.30 8.11
C GLU A 47 -14.43 -0.46 9.15
N GLY A 48 -14.21 0.18 10.30
CA GLY A 48 -13.45 -0.42 11.38
C GLY A 48 -11.95 -0.35 11.23
N LEU A 49 -11.45 0.17 10.10
CA LEU A 49 -10.03 0.39 9.89
C LEU A 49 -9.67 1.84 10.24
N HIS A 50 -8.37 2.10 10.39
CA HIS A 50 -7.86 3.46 10.60
C HIS A 50 -7.86 4.22 9.26
N SER A 51 -9.02 4.30 8.63
CA SER A 51 -9.16 4.91 7.31
C SER A 51 -10.38 5.83 7.19
N GLY A 52 -11.55 5.37 7.59
CA GLY A 52 -12.77 6.17 7.36
C GLY A 52 -13.04 6.41 5.88
N PHE A 53 -13.92 7.37 5.59
CA PHE A 53 -14.26 7.72 4.22
C PHE A 53 -13.19 8.62 3.62
N GLY A 54 -12.75 8.29 2.41
CA GLY A 54 -11.83 9.14 1.65
C GLY A 54 -10.37 9.02 2.06
N THR A 55 -10.05 8.25 3.10
CA THR A 55 -8.66 8.03 3.51
C THR A 55 -8.34 6.54 3.58
N PHE A 56 -7.06 6.22 3.72
CA PHE A 56 -6.56 4.85 3.61
C PHE A 56 -5.65 4.52 4.78
N GLU A 57 -5.55 3.24 5.08
CA GLU A 57 -4.57 2.70 6.00
C GLU A 57 -3.48 2.05 5.16
N VAL A 58 -2.23 2.44 5.38
CA VAL A 58 -1.11 2.00 4.55
C VAL A 58 -0.03 1.37 5.41
N ALA A 59 0.44 0.20 4.99
CA ALA A 59 1.55 -0.48 5.64
C ALA A 59 2.68 -0.70 4.65
N LEU A 60 3.92 -0.62 5.13
CA LEU A 60 5.10 -0.91 4.33
C LEU A 60 5.53 -2.35 4.58
N GLY A 61 5.91 -3.05 3.53
CA GLY A 61 6.44 -4.40 3.65
C GLY A 61 7.34 -4.76 2.50
N GLY A 62 7.82 -5.99 2.54
CA GLY A 62 8.48 -6.61 1.41
C GLY A 62 7.54 -7.64 0.82
N TYR A 63 7.71 -7.94 -0.45
CA TYR A 63 6.88 -8.93 -1.14
C TYR A 63 7.80 -9.98 -1.75
N ASP A 64 7.65 -11.22 -1.29
CA ASP A 64 8.52 -12.32 -1.70
C ASP A 64 7.73 -13.62 -1.64
N ASN A 65 7.95 -14.50 -2.61
CA ASN A 65 7.26 -15.80 -2.68
C ASN A 65 5.74 -15.67 -2.54
N ASN A 66 5.17 -14.63 -3.15
CA ASN A 66 3.73 -14.35 -3.11
C ASN A 66 3.22 -14.03 -1.71
N GLU A 67 4.09 -13.56 -0.82
CA GLU A 67 3.72 -13.19 0.53
C GLU A 67 4.19 -11.77 0.86
N PHE A 68 3.34 -11.04 1.59
CA PHE A 68 3.65 -9.71 2.08
C PHE A 68 4.15 -9.82 3.53
N HIS A 69 5.30 -9.20 3.79
CA HIS A 69 5.92 -9.20 5.12
C HIS A 69 6.09 -7.78 5.61
N LEU A 70 5.50 -7.44 6.74
CA LEU A 70 5.62 -6.10 7.32
C LEU A 70 7.07 -5.74 7.61
N ILE A 71 7.40 -4.48 7.34
CA ILE A 71 8.72 -3.93 7.64
C ILE A 71 8.53 -2.71 8.52
N TYR A 72 9.32 -2.65 9.60
CA TYR A 72 9.29 -1.54 10.54
C TYR A 72 10.51 -0.67 10.28
N LYS A 73 10.31 0.49 9.66
CA LYS A 73 11.42 1.33 9.23
C LYS A 73 11.01 2.79 9.24
N GLY A 74 11.78 3.65 9.92
CA GLY A 74 11.53 5.07 9.94
C GLY A 74 10.11 5.41 10.41
N LYS A 75 9.39 6.16 9.60
CA LYS A 75 8.01 6.54 9.93
C LYS A 75 7.06 5.35 10.01
N TRP A 76 7.47 4.19 9.54
CA TRP A 76 6.67 2.97 9.49
C TRP A 76 6.82 2.09 10.72
N LYS A 77 7.56 2.54 11.72
CA LYS A 77 7.88 1.72 12.89
C LYS A 77 6.64 1.32 13.72
N ASP A 78 5.52 1.99 13.52
CA ASP A 78 4.28 1.71 14.24
C ASP A 78 3.29 0.87 13.40
N ASP A 79 3.78 -0.03 12.60
CA ASP A 79 3.01 -0.96 11.76
C ASP A 79 2.37 -0.29 10.55
N VAL A 80 1.35 0.53 10.79
CA VAL A 80 0.55 1.11 9.71
C VAL A 80 0.41 2.61 9.90
N LEU A 81 0.20 3.30 8.79
CA LEU A 81 -0.14 4.72 8.80
C LEU A 81 -1.62 4.84 8.47
N GLY A 82 -2.41 5.30 9.44
CA GLY A 82 -3.84 5.50 9.23
C GLY A 82 -4.16 6.87 8.66
N TRP A 83 -5.39 7.04 8.19
CA TRP A 83 -5.95 8.32 7.78
C TRP A 83 -5.16 9.01 6.67
N GLN A 84 -4.59 8.23 5.74
CA GLN A 84 -3.83 8.78 4.62
C GLN A 84 -4.75 9.16 3.48
N THR A 85 -4.61 10.38 2.97
CA THR A 85 -5.38 10.81 1.80
C THR A 85 -4.83 10.13 0.54
N PHE A 86 -5.55 10.29 -0.58
CA PHE A 86 -5.05 9.82 -1.87
C PHE A 86 -3.65 10.39 -2.16
N GLU A 87 -3.48 11.70 -1.96
CA GLU A 87 -2.21 12.38 -2.21
C GLU A 87 -1.11 11.84 -1.27
N ASP A 88 -1.46 11.59 -0.01
CA ASP A 88 -0.52 11.01 0.94
C ASP A 88 -0.02 9.64 0.46
N VAL A 89 -0.93 8.80 -0.01
CA VAL A 89 -0.57 7.46 -0.51
C VAL A 89 0.41 7.58 -1.68
N ILE A 90 0.14 8.50 -2.61
CA ILE A 90 1.00 8.69 -3.77
C ILE A 90 2.40 9.18 -3.34
N GLU A 91 2.47 10.10 -2.37
CA GLU A 91 3.76 10.56 -1.87
C GLU A 91 4.52 9.46 -1.15
N LEU A 92 3.83 8.61 -0.40
CA LEU A 92 4.45 7.44 0.24
C LEU A 92 5.02 6.49 -0.83
N ALA A 93 4.25 6.25 -1.89
CA ALA A 93 4.70 5.39 -2.99
C ALA A 93 5.97 5.97 -3.63
N LYS A 94 6.01 7.27 -3.87
CA LYS A 94 7.21 7.92 -4.43
C LYS A 94 8.43 7.73 -3.53
N SER A 95 8.23 7.80 -2.21
CA SER A 95 9.34 7.62 -1.28
C SER A 95 9.86 6.18 -1.29
N VAL A 96 8.97 5.21 -1.43
CA VAL A 96 9.32 3.78 -1.47
C VAL A 96 10.19 3.46 -2.69
N LYS A 97 9.96 4.14 -3.80
CA LYS A 97 10.75 3.94 -5.02
C LYS A 97 12.23 4.27 -4.81
N ARG A 98 12.55 5.09 -3.82
CA ARG A 98 13.92 5.50 -3.55
C ARG A 98 14.67 4.56 -2.61
N PHE A 99 13.99 3.55 -2.08
CA PHE A 99 14.64 2.56 -1.21
C PHE A 99 15.53 1.62 -2.04
N LYS A 100 16.61 1.15 -1.43
CA LYS A 100 17.46 0.14 -2.06
C LYS A 100 16.71 -1.18 -2.14
N THR A 101 16.99 -1.95 -3.18
CA THR A 101 16.36 -3.26 -3.36
C THR A 101 16.60 -4.17 -2.17
N ILE A 102 15.55 -4.83 -1.70
CA ILE A 102 15.65 -5.85 -0.66
C ILE A 102 16.16 -7.14 -1.30
N LYS A 103 17.18 -7.72 -0.68
CA LYS A 103 17.74 -9.01 -1.12
C LYS A 103 17.12 -10.12 -0.27
N GLY A 104 15.96 -10.58 -0.69
CA GLY A 104 15.26 -11.62 0.05
C GLY A 104 14.61 -11.06 1.32
N VAL A 105 13.31 -11.27 1.44
CA VAL A 105 12.55 -10.86 2.62
C VAL A 105 12.31 -12.12 3.44
N LYS A 106 12.69 -12.08 4.68
CA LYS A 106 12.54 -13.24 5.56
C LYS A 106 11.72 -12.91 6.78
#